data_3d88dd52ed67cc1098e512f8cbf7f610
#
_entry.id   3d88dd52ed67cc1098e512f8cbf7f610
#
_cell.length_a   1.000
_cell.length_b   1.000
_cell.length_c   1.000
_cell.angle_alpha   90.00
_cell.angle_beta   90.00
_cell.angle_gamma   90.00
#
_symmetry.space_group_name_H-M   'P 1'
#
loop_
_entity.id
_entity.type
_entity.pdbx_description
1 polymer ?
#
loop_
_entity_poly.entity_id
_entity_poly.type
_entity_poly.pdbx_seq_one_letter_code
_entity_poly.pdbx_strand_id
1 'polypeptide(L)'
;MRILLSIAILFTSIIPALSQSTAEDPKSAIEHVLRTQQDAWNHHDLDAFMTGYWNSPELTFFSGAKESKGWQATLDRYRTTYTSAGKEMGQLEFSELRIEPLGPDAAFVRGVWQLTMSDGKTSHGCFTLIFRKFPDGWKIIHDHTSAAD
;
A
#
# COMPACT_ATOMS: atom_id res chain seq x y z
N MET A 1 -78.94 15.18 -15.62
CA MET A 1 -77.71 14.79 -16.35
C MET A 1 -76.56 15.03 -15.38
N ARG A 2 -76.05 13.96 -14.72
CA ARG A 2 -75.00 14.06 -13.68
C ARG A 2 -73.66 13.71 -14.40
N ILE A 3 -72.77 14.67 -14.47
CA ILE A 3 -71.40 14.48 -15.01
C ILE A 3 -70.52 13.99 -13.86
N LEU A 4 -70.04 12.75 -13.94
CA LEU A 4 -69.04 12.18 -13.04
C LEU A 4 -67.62 12.56 -13.54
N LEU A 5 -66.94 13.38 -12.78
CA LEU A 5 -65.56 13.79 -13.03
C LEU A 5 -64.64 12.74 -12.40
N SER A 6 -64.00 11.89 -13.19
CA SER A 6 -63.01 10.93 -12.71
C SER A 6 -61.65 11.61 -12.58
N ILE A 7 -61.18 11.77 -11.35
CA ILE A 7 -59.80 12.26 -11.08
C ILE A 7 -58.86 11.07 -11.12
N ALA A 8 -57.98 11.03 -12.11
CA ALA A 8 -56.88 10.06 -12.18
C ALA A 8 -55.69 10.59 -11.36
N ILE A 9 -55.39 9.93 -10.25
CA ILE A 9 -54.23 10.22 -9.42
C ILE A 9 -53.03 9.48 -10.00
N LEU A 10 -52.09 10.25 -10.58
CA LEU A 10 -50.82 9.70 -11.09
C LEU A 10 -49.86 9.52 -9.89
N PHE A 11 -49.64 8.28 -9.47
CA PHE A 11 -48.58 7.94 -8.50
C PHE A 11 -47.22 7.96 -9.23
N THR A 12 -46.43 9.01 -9.06
CA THR A 12 -45.03 9.03 -9.45
C THR A 12 -44.17 8.31 -8.41
N SER A 13 -43.76 7.09 -8.71
CA SER A 13 -42.83 6.33 -7.88
C SER A 13 -41.44 6.94 -8.01
N ILE A 14 -40.95 7.63 -6.98
CA ILE A 14 -39.57 8.08 -6.86
C ILE A 14 -38.74 6.84 -6.45
N ILE A 15 -38.02 6.26 -7.39
CA ILE A 15 -37.02 5.23 -7.11
C ILE A 15 -35.77 5.95 -6.62
N PRO A 16 -35.33 5.76 -5.36
CA PRO A 16 -34.06 6.32 -4.92
C PRO A 16 -32.95 5.67 -5.73
N ALA A 17 -32.17 6.46 -6.45
CA ALA A 17 -30.94 6.02 -7.08
C ALA A 17 -29.96 5.64 -5.94
N LEU A 18 -29.76 4.34 -5.72
CA LEU A 18 -28.67 3.83 -4.90
C LEU A 18 -27.37 4.26 -5.58
N SER A 19 -26.72 5.29 -5.02
CA SER A 19 -25.35 5.65 -5.38
C SER A 19 -24.48 4.43 -5.05
N GLN A 20 -24.10 3.66 -6.06
CA GLN A 20 -23.07 2.64 -5.94
C GLN A 20 -21.77 3.40 -5.70
N SER A 21 -21.33 3.45 -4.44
CA SER A 21 -19.93 3.75 -4.14
C SER A 21 -19.10 2.70 -4.87
N THR A 22 -18.42 3.10 -5.95
CA THR A 22 -17.45 2.25 -6.62
C THR A 22 -16.32 2.02 -5.63
N ALA A 23 -16.33 0.87 -4.97
CA ALA A 23 -15.23 0.47 -4.11
C ALA A 23 -13.96 0.46 -4.98
N GLU A 24 -12.94 1.18 -4.53
CA GLU A 24 -11.65 1.23 -5.23
C GLU A 24 -11.12 -0.20 -5.42
N ASP A 25 -10.64 -0.50 -6.62
CA ASP A 25 -10.02 -1.80 -6.92
C ASP A 25 -8.81 -2.04 -6.00
N PRO A 26 -8.77 -3.16 -5.27
CA PRO A 26 -7.67 -3.47 -4.35
C PRO A 26 -6.28 -3.38 -4.99
N LYS A 27 -6.15 -3.75 -6.27
CA LYS A 27 -4.87 -3.69 -6.98
C LYS A 27 -4.40 -2.26 -7.15
N SER A 28 -5.29 -1.39 -7.62
CA SER A 28 -4.99 0.03 -7.81
C SER A 28 -4.67 0.73 -6.49
N ALA A 29 -5.42 0.42 -5.43
CA ALA A 29 -5.19 0.99 -4.10
C ALA A 29 -3.82 0.56 -3.51
N ILE A 30 -3.46 -0.73 -3.65
CA ILE A 30 -2.16 -1.25 -3.18
C ILE A 30 -1.00 -0.69 -4.02
N GLU A 31 -1.17 -0.63 -5.34
CA GLU A 31 -0.16 -0.02 -6.21
C GLU A 31 0.07 1.45 -5.84
N HIS A 32 -0.98 2.19 -5.51
CA HIS A 32 -0.87 3.56 -5.02
C HIS A 32 -0.04 3.64 -3.72
N VAL A 33 -0.25 2.74 -2.75
CA VAL A 33 0.57 2.69 -1.52
C VAL A 33 2.04 2.50 -1.85
N LEU A 34 2.37 1.56 -2.74
CA LEU A 34 3.77 1.29 -3.12
C LEU A 34 4.41 2.47 -3.85
N ARG A 35 3.69 3.14 -4.76
CA ARG A 35 4.19 4.35 -5.42
C ARG A 35 4.43 5.49 -4.43
N THR A 36 3.49 5.70 -3.49
CA THR A 36 3.64 6.70 -2.43
C THR A 36 4.87 6.41 -1.55
N GLN A 37 5.11 5.13 -1.23
CA GLN A 37 6.34 4.74 -0.50
C GLN A 37 7.60 5.02 -1.32
N GLN A 38 7.63 4.69 -2.61
CA GLN A 38 8.75 4.96 -3.50
C GLN A 38 9.04 6.47 -3.57
N ASP A 39 7.99 7.28 -3.72
CA ASP A 39 8.12 8.74 -3.77
C ASP A 39 8.65 9.30 -2.45
N ALA A 40 8.11 8.85 -1.30
CA ALA A 40 8.58 9.25 0.03
C ALA A 40 10.06 8.89 0.23
N TRP A 41 10.47 7.67 -0.14
CA TRP A 41 11.87 7.27 -0.11
C TRP A 41 12.77 8.19 -0.92
N ASN A 42 12.37 8.49 -2.15
CA ASN A 42 13.13 9.32 -3.09
C ASN A 42 13.20 10.80 -2.67
N HIS A 43 12.29 11.23 -1.76
CA HIS A 43 12.38 12.51 -1.06
C HIS A 43 13.09 12.42 0.31
N HIS A 44 13.66 11.25 0.64
CA HIS A 44 14.34 10.96 1.91
C HIS A 44 13.45 11.11 3.15
N ASP A 45 12.14 10.89 2.99
CA ASP A 45 11.14 10.95 4.05
C ASP A 45 10.78 9.52 4.51
N LEU A 46 11.58 8.99 5.46
CA LEU A 46 11.34 7.67 6.03
C LEU A 46 10.04 7.58 6.84
N ASP A 47 9.61 8.67 7.46
CA ASP A 47 8.38 8.67 8.25
C ASP A 47 7.18 8.53 7.31
N ALA A 48 7.16 9.25 6.18
CA ALA A 48 6.16 9.10 5.12
C ALA A 48 6.23 7.69 4.48
N PHE A 49 7.43 7.15 4.20
CA PHE A 49 7.62 5.78 3.69
C PHE A 49 6.98 4.75 4.63
N MET A 50 7.15 4.90 5.94
CA MET A 50 6.63 4.00 6.95
C MET A 50 5.10 4.07 7.12
N THR A 51 4.42 5.08 6.56
CA THR A 51 2.95 5.14 6.56
C THR A 51 2.29 4.03 5.76
N GLY A 52 3.02 3.42 4.80
CA GLY A 52 2.57 2.23 4.06
C GLY A 52 2.52 0.97 4.92
N TYR A 53 3.23 0.94 6.04
CA TYR A 53 3.23 -0.18 6.98
C TYR A 53 2.19 -0.01 8.08
N TRP A 54 1.65 -1.12 8.53
CA TRP A 54 0.75 -1.17 9.68
C TRP A 54 1.49 -0.75 10.97
N ASN A 55 1.05 0.32 11.59
CA ASN A 55 1.64 0.80 12.84
C ASN A 55 1.20 -0.08 14.01
N SER A 56 1.91 -1.20 14.19
CA SER A 56 1.61 -2.22 15.20
C SER A 56 2.87 -2.91 15.69
N PRO A 57 2.90 -3.37 16.95
CA PRO A 57 3.95 -4.26 17.43
C PRO A 57 3.94 -5.64 16.74
N GLU A 58 2.86 -5.99 16.05
CA GLU A 58 2.72 -7.26 15.33
C GLU A 58 3.20 -7.21 13.86
N LEU A 59 3.60 -6.04 13.35
CA LEU A 59 4.27 -5.95 12.04
C LEU A 59 5.51 -6.83 12.04
N THR A 60 5.71 -7.60 10.97
CA THR A 60 6.93 -8.38 10.76
C THR A 60 7.66 -7.93 9.51
N PHE A 61 8.97 -7.70 9.64
CA PHE A 61 9.85 -7.36 8.54
C PHE A 61 11.09 -8.26 8.56
N PHE A 62 11.29 -9.01 7.48
CA PHE A 62 12.47 -9.82 7.27
C PHE A 62 13.36 -9.20 6.18
N SER A 63 14.66 -9.10 6.46
CA SER A 63 15.68 -8.79 5.45
C SER A 63 16.68 -9.95 5.43
N GLY A 64 16.57 -10.78 4.42
CA GLY A 64 17.18 -12.11 4.46
C GLY A 64 16.67 -12.90 5.67
N ALA A 65 17.57 -13.43 6.48
CA ALA A 65 17.22 -14.21 7.67
C ALA A 65 17.00 -13.34 8.94
N LYS A 66 17.15 -12.00 8.86
CA LYS A 66 17.05 -11.14 10.04
C LYS A 66 15.66 -10.55 10.17
N GLU A 67 14.97 -10.86 11.26
CA GLU A 67 13.68 -10.31 11.60
C GLU A 67 13.80 -8.97 12.35
N SER A 68 12.89 -8.03 12.05
CA SER A 68 12.53 -6.87 12.87
C SER A 68 11.04 -6.98 13.16
N LYS A 69 10.66 -7.15 14.43
CA LYS A 69 9.26 -7.25 14.85
C LYS A 69 8.77 -5.91 15.39
N GLY A 70 7.66 -5.44 14.85
CA GLY A 70 7.01 -4.18 15.19
C GLY A 70 7.41 -3.01 14.30
N TRP A 71 6.49 -2.05 14.17
CA TRP A 71 6.65 -0.87 13.32
C TRP A 71 7.85 -0.02 13.74
N GLN A 72 8.01 0.24 15.03
CA GLN A 72 9.13 1.04 15.53
C GLN A 72 10.48 0.38 15.26
N ALA A 73 10.60 -0.92 15.51
CA ALA A 73 11.84 -1.66 15.25
C ALA A 73 12.20 -1.68 13.75
N THR A 74 11.19 -1.70 12.88
CA THR A 74 11.37 -1.61 11.44
C THR A 74 11.88 -0.23 11.03
N LEU A 75 11.26 0.85 11.55
CA LEU A 75 11.73 2.22 11.31
C LEU A 75 13.16 2.44 11.80
N ASP A 76 13.49 1.99 13.02
CA ASP A 76 14.83 2.14 13.58
C ASP A 76 15.88 1.38 12.78
N ARG A 77 15.51 0.22 12.22
CA ARG A 77 16.36 -0.50 11.29
C ARG A 77 16.62 0.30 10.00
N TYR A 78 15.59 0.88 9.38
CA TYR A 78 15.74 1.72 8.20
C TYR A 78 16.63 2.94 8.49
N ARG A 79 16.40 3.63 9.62
CA ARG A 79 17.24 4.76 10.05
C ARG A 79 18.71 4.35 10.20
N THR A 80 18.96 3.25 10.91
CA THR A 80 20.33 2.74 11.12
C THR A 80 21.00 2.36 9.79
N THR A 81 20.27 1.77 8.86
CA THR A 81 20.84 1.25 7.62
C THR A 81 21.09 2.36 6.60
N TYR A 82 20.23 3.36 6.52
CA TYR A 82 20.19 4.29 5.38
C TYR A 82 20.40 5.77 5.74
N THR A 83 20.18 6.18 6.99
CA THR A 83 20.31 7.59 7.39
C THR A 83 21.38 7.86 8.42
N SER A 84 22.12 6.84 8.90
CA SER A 84 23.27 7.02 9.79
C SER A 84 24.42 7.71 9.07
N ALA A 85 25.36 8.32 9.83
CA ALA A 85 26.51 9.00 9.28
C ALA A 85 27.28 8.14 8.27
N GLY A 86 27.55 8.68 7.09
CA GLY A 86 28.23 7.98 5.99
C GLY A 86 27.35 7.00 5.21
N LYS A 87 26.04 6.99 5.45
CA LYS A 87 25.05 6.22 4.67
C LYS A 87 24.24 7.15 3.78
N GLU A 88 23.63 6.60 2.75
CA GLU A 88 22.68 7.29 1.90
C GLU A 88 21.51 6.38 1.56
N MET A 89 20.35 6.96 1.28
CA MET A 89 19.14 6.22 0.92
C MET A 89 19.19 5.75 -0.55
N GLY A 90 19.83 6.51 -1.42
CA GLY A 90 19.78 6.30 -2.86
C GLY A 90 18.37 6.55 -3.44
N GLN A 91 18.22 6.26 -4.73
CA GLN A 91 16.93 6.35 -5.43
C GLN A 91 16.32 4.95 -5.52
N LEU A 92 15.10 4.81 -5.03
CA LEU A 92 14.33 3.57 -5.01
C LEU A 92 13.44 3.46 -6.25
N GLU A 93 13.45 2.30 -6.87
CA GLU A 93 12.49 1.91 -7.89
C GLU A 93 11.89 0.55 -7.55
N PHE A 94 10.55 0.48 -7.56
CA PHE A 94 9.82 -0.79 -7.53
C PHE A 94 9.39 -1.18 -8.93
N SER A 95 9.63 -2.43 -9.30
CA SER A 95 9.30 -2.99 -10.61
C SER A 95 8.74 -4.41 -10.49
N GLU A 96 8.28 -4.94 -11.63
CA GLU A 96 7.71 -6.29 -11.73
C GLU A 96 6.62 -6.61 -10.70
N LEU A 97 5.81 -5.60 -10.36
CA LEU A 97 4.76 -5.73 -9.34
C LEU A 97 3.71 -6.75 -9.77
N ARG A 98 3.45 -7.72 -8.91
CA ARG A 98 2.39 -8.73 -9.05
C ARG A 98 1.52 -8.68 -7.80
N ILE A 99 0.36 -8.06 -7.95
CA ILE A 99 -0.61 -7.86 -6.87
C ILE A 99 -1.74 -8.87 -7.02
N GLU A 100 -1.90 -9.72 -6.02
CA GLU A 100 -2.87 -10.82 -5.98
C GLU A 100 -3.80 -10.66 -4.78
N PRO A 101 -5.04 -10.17 -4.99
CA PRO A 101 -6.03 -10.14 -3.91
C PRO A 101 -6.36 -11.55 -3.42
N LEU A 102 -6.33 -11.75 -2.10
CA LEU A 102 -6.66 -13.00 -1.42
C LEU A 102 -8.06 -12.97 -0.78
N GLY A 103 -8.83 -11.92 -1.07
CA GLY A 103 -10.15 -11.66 -0.53
C GLY A 103 -10.43 -10.15 -0.50
N PRO A 104 -11.49 -9.71 0.18
CA PRO A 104 -11.89 -8.31 0.18
C PRO A 104 -10.95 -7.40 0.99
N ASP A 105 -10.16 -7.96 1.90
CA ASP A 105 -9.36 -7.24 2.89
C ASP A 105 -7.91 -7.72 3.01
N ALA A 106 -7.47 -8.64 2.15
CA ALA A 106 -6.10 -9.16 2.13
C ALA A 106 -5.55 -9.27 0.70
N ALA A 107 -4.25 -9.07 0.56
CA ALA A 107 -3.55 -9.27 -0.72
C ALA A 107 -2.11 -9.73 -0.49
N PHE A 108 -1.62 -10.52 -1.44
CA PHE A 108 -0.23 -10.93 -1.57
C PHE A 108 0.43 -10.13 -2.71
N VAL A 109 1.60 -9.56 -2.44
CA VAL A 109 2.35 -8.79 -3.43
C VAL A 109 3.76 -9.33 -3.57
N ARG A 110 4.24 -9.41 -4.79
CA ARG A 110 5.62 -9.72 -5.14
C ARG A 110 6.16 -8.64 -6.05
N GLY A 111 7.43 -8.35 -5.93
CA GLY A 111 8.08 -7.36 -6.78
C GLY A 111 9.59 -7.38 -6.65
N VAL A 112 10.21 -6.50 -7.41
CA VAL A 112 11.64 -6.22 -7.38
C VAL A 112 11.84 -4.81 -6.85
N TRP A 113 12.84 -4.64 -5.99
CA TRP A 113 13.32 -3.33 -5.59
C TRP A 113 14.72 -3.09 -6.16
N GLN A 114 15.02 -1.87 -6.54
CA GLN A 114 16.35 -1.42 -6.92
C GLN A 114 16.65 -0.11 -6.22
N LEU A 115 17.86 0.01 -5.67
CA LEU A 115 18.43 1.25 -5.18
C LEU A 115 19.58 1.67 -6.08
N THR A 116 19.56 2.93 -6.52
CA THR A 116 20.67 3.55 -7.27
C THR A 116 21.30 4.63 -6.39
N MET A 117 22.58 4.45 -6.07
CA MET A 117 23.34 5.36 -5.22
C MET A 117 23.86 6.57 -6.01
N SER A 118 24.30 7.62 -5.32
CA SER A 118 24.82 8.85 -5.94
C SER A 118 26.07 8.62 -6.80
N ASP A 119 26.86 7.57 -6.51
CA ASP A 119 28.03 7.15 -7.29
C ASP A 119 27.67 6.26 -8.50
N GLY A 120 26.37 6.05 -8.75
CA GLY A 120 25.85 5.22 -9.85
C GLY A 120 25.83 3.72 -9.56
N LYS A 121 26.30 3.26 -8.39
CA LYS A 121 26.15 1.86 -8.02
C LYS A 121 24.71 1.49 -7.78
N THR A 122 24.34 0.28 -8.14
CA THR A 122 23.01 -0.26 -7.90
C THR A 122 23.06 -1.48 -6.99
N SER A 123 22.04 -1.63 -6.16
CA SER A 123 21.71 -2.87 -5.49
C SER A 123 20.24 -3.19 -5.74
N HIS A 124 19.90 -4.45 -5.82
CA HIS A 124 18.54 -4.88 -6.11
C HIS A 124 18.20 -6.19 -5.41
N GLY A 125 16.94 -6.53 -5.41
CA GLY A 125 16.47 -7.80 -4.86
C GLY A 125 14.96 -7.95 -5.01
N CYS A 126 14.45 -9.03 -4.44
CA CYS A 126 13.02 -9.34 -4.49
C CYS A 126 12.36 -9.07 -3.14
N PHE A 127 11.07 -8.83 -3.17
CA PHE A 127 10.25 -8.75 -1.96
C PHE A 127 8.94 -9.50 -2.11
N THR A 128 8.42 -9.91 -0.98
CA THR A 128 7.05 -10.43 -0.82
C THR A 128 6.38 -9.68 0.32
N LEU A 129 5.15 -9.20 0.09
CA LEU A 129 4.39 -8.43 1.05
C LEU A 129 3.03 -9.07 1.25
N ILE A 130 2.55 -9.04 2.50
CA ILE A 130 1.14 -9.25 2.81
C ILE A 130 0.53 -7.91 3.16
N PHE A 131 -0.50 -7.54 2.42
CA PHE A 131 -1.32 -6.37 2.70
C PHE A 131 -2.61 -6.76 3.40
N ARG A 132 -3.08 -5.89 4.30
CA ARG A 132 -4.41 -5.94 4.90
C ARG A 132 -5.10 -4.59 4.72
N LYS A 133 -6.41 -4.64 4.48
CA LYS A 133 -7.26 -3.45 4.44
C LYS A 133 -7.70 -3.06 5.85
N PHE A 134 -7.48 -1.82 6.22
CA PHE A 134 -7.92 -1.19 7.45
C PHE A 134 -8.87 -0.03 7.14
N PRO A 135 -9.55 0.59 8.13
CA PRO A 135 -10.40 1.74 7.90
C PRO A 135 -9.68 2.94 7.26
N ASP A 136 -8.38 3.08 7.49
CA ASP A 136 -7.49 4.12 6.94
C ASP A 136 -6.73 3.69 5.68
N GLY A 137 -7.12 2.57 5.07
CA GLY A 137 -6.57 2.08 3.81
C GLY A 137 -5.79 0.77 3.90
N TRP A 138 -5.11 0.42 2.82
CA TRP A 138 -4.28 -0.78 2.75
C TRP A 138 -2.92 -0.55 3.40
N LYS A 139 -2.48 -1.50 4.24
CA LYS A 139 -1.20 -1.46 4.94
C LYS A 139 -0.46 -2.78 4.81
N ILE A 140 0.88 -2.71 4.74
CA ILE A 140 1.76 -3.87 4.80
C ILE A 140 1.79 -4.38 6.24
N ILE A 141 1.41 -5.64 6.45
CA ILE A 141 1.46 -6.32 7.76
C ILE A 141 2.63 -7.28 7.86
N HIS A 142 3.18 -7.69 6.73
CA HIS A 142 4.36 -8.53 6.63
C HIS A 142 5.18 -8.13 5.41
N ASP A 143 6.49 -8.07 5.58
CA ASP A 143 7.47 -7.82 4.51
C ASP A 143 8.61 -8.83 4.63
N HIS A 144 8.94 -9.48 3.53
CA HIS A 144 10.16 -10.25 3.41
C HIS A 144 10.92 -9.79 2.16
N THR A 145 12.05 -9.21 2.37
CA THR A 145 12.94 -8.72 1.32
C THR A 145 14.29 -9.46 1.33
N SER A 146 14.82 -9.69 0.16
CA SER A 146 16.16 -10.25 -0.05
C SER A 146 16.95 -9.37 -1.02
N ALA A 147 18.27 -9.32 -0.85
CA ALA A 147 19.16 -8.75 -1.84
C ALA A 147 19.65 -9.86 -2.79
N ALA A 148 19.87 -9.51 -4.05
CA ALA A 148 20.63 -10.36 -4.96
C ALA A 148 22.13 -10.28 -4.58
N ASP A 149 22.82 -11.41 -4.69
CA ASP A 149 24.27 -11.54 -4.45
C ASP A 149 25.09 -10.85 -5.57
#